data_826c34cd2ecb21b0e73645101ef463e6
#
_entry.id   826c34cd2ecb21b0e73645101ef463e6
#
_cell.length_a   1.000
_cell.length_b   1.000
_cell.length_c   1.000
_cell.angle_alpha   90.00
_cell.angle_beta   90.00
_cell.angle_gamma   90.00
#
_symmetry.space_group_name_H-M   'P 1'
#
loop_
_entity.id
_entity.type
_entity.pdbx_description
1 polymer ?
#
loop_
_entity_poly.entity_id
_entity_poly.type
_entity_poly.pdbx_seq_one_letter_code
_entity_poly.pdbx_strand_id
1 'polypeptide(L)'
;MSYLLGIDLGTTNSLGCVYKDGRIQLIPNRYGSYLTPSVVSVDENQEIIVGEIAKERLITAPERTASSFKRFMGEEKTFHLGGLNFTPEELSSFVVRSIVEDAQAYLGEEIEEVIISVPAYFHDKQRYATKKAGLLAGVQVHRLINEPSAAALASYMDNGEEQLFLVFDFGGGTLDVSIVDCFENVVEIEAVAGNNHLGGDDFHQIMVEAFLKEHGIPKGDVSKKDLAVLERQAEKCKRELSDAQESRMTAWIKGQEYTSVYTNRRLVEESAGIFYKIKEVLNYAVKSAQIRPEDLSDIVMAGGSSKMPVVTSYVSHLFHREPQINLNSDEMIVRGLGYLCGVKAREQSIKDYVLTDICPFSLGTATKNASDASNPYFTPIIPRNTVLPCSRVHRFYTAEDHQRQVTFPVLQGEHVYARDNRKLAEYTLTVPDGPAGQEALDVRFTYDIDGILLADIQVVSTGHTISSVVSQTVDDERLQARMKELEKLKVHPREVTENKLLLSRL
;
A
#
# COMPACT_ATOMS: atom_id res chain seq x y z
N MET A 1 -1.42 25.98 16.70
CA MET A 1 -1.89 25.43 15.40
C MET A 1 -1.68 23.93 15.48
N SER A 2 -2.69 23.12 15.21
CA SER A 2 -2.52 21.65 15.15
C SER A 2 -1.56 21.29 14.02
N TYR A 3 -0.57 20.42 14.29
CA TYR A 3 0.34 19.92 13.28
C TYR A 3 -0.36 18.90 12.38
N LEU A 4 -0.05 18.93 11.08
CA LEU A 4 -0.42 17.87 10.16
C LEU A 4 0.66 16.77 10.24
N LEU A 5 0.25 15.55 10.56
CA LEU A 5 1.14 14.40 10.69
C LEU A 5 1.19 13.60 9.39
N GLY A 6 2.38 13.41 8.83
CA GLY A 6 2.62 12.48 7.74
C GLY A 6 2.88 11.08 8.31
N ILE A 7 2.16 10.07 7.83
CA ILE A 7 2.31 8.69 8.25
C ILE A 7 2.63 7.82 7.04
N ASP A 8 3.82 7.24 7.02
CA ASP A 8 4.12 6.11 6.15
C ASP A 8 3.60 4.84 6.80
N LEU A 9 2.46 4.35 6.30
CA LEU A 9 1.83 3.13 6.80
C LEU A 9 2.36 1.92 6.02
N GLY A 10 3.54 1.41 6.38
CA GLY A 10 4.19 0.31 5.68
C GLY A 10 3.65 -1.09 6.04
N THR A 11 3.91 -2.07 5.18
CA THR A 11 3.53 -3.48 5.43
C THR A 11 4.29 -4.08 6.62
N THR A 12 5.58 -3.73 6.76
CA THR A 12 6.48 -4.27 7.78
C THR A 12 6.73 -3.28 8.90
N ASN A 13 7.05 -2.02 8.56
CA ASN A 13 7.30 -0.94 9.50
C ASN A 13 6.53 0.29 9.05
N SER A 14 6.14 1.12 10.01
CA SER A 14 5.48 2.39 9.79
C SER A 14 6.24 3.52 10.48
N LEU A 15 6.18 4.72 9.92
CA LEU A 15 6.89 5.91 10.40
C LEU A 15 5.94 7.10 10.45
N GLY A 16 6.25 8.06 11.34
CA GLY A 16 5.56 9.35 11.41
C GLY A 16 6.51 10.52 11.25
N CYS A 17 6.04 11.63 10.67
CA CYS A 17 6.80 12.88 10.58
C CYS A 17 5.89 14.10 10.64
N VAL A 18 6.46 15.24 10.97
CA VAL A 18 5.85 16.56 10.82
C VAL A 18 6.82 17.52 10.12
N TYR A 19 6.29 18.60 9.57
CA TYR A 19 7.10 19.74 9.15
C TYR A 19 7.04 20.82 10.23
N LYS A 20 8.20 21.11 10.82
CA LYS A 20 8.32 22.06 11.93
C LYS A 20 9.62 22.85 11.83
N ASP A 21 9.56 24.16 12.08
CA ASP A 21 10.74 25.03 12.11
C ASP A 21 11.57 24.98 10.80
N GLY A 22 10.90 24.94 9.65
CA GLY A 22 11.54 24.92 8.33
C GLY A 22 12.17 23.58 7.93
N ARG A 23 11.89 22.49 8.64
CA ARG A 23 12.48 21.17 8.39
C ARG A 23 11.53 20.01 8.73
N ILE A 24 11.80 18.87 8.12
CA ILE A 24 11.13 17.62 8.47
C ILE A 24 11.67 17.11 9.79
N GLN A 25 10.76 16.75 10.70
CA GLN A 25 11.08 16.08 11.95
C GLN A 25 10.41 14.72 11.98
N LEU A 26 11.21 13.65 12.01
CA LEU A 26 10.70 12.30 12.22
C LEU A 26 10.24 12.16 13.67
N ILE A 27 9.14 11.44 13.86
CA ILE A 27 8.57 11.19 15.17
C ILE A 27 9.20 9.91 15.74
N PRO A 28 9.95 9.99 16.84
CA PRO A 28 10.41 8.80 17.53
C PRO A 28 9.22 8.15 18.26
N ASN A 29 9.16 6.84 18.22
CA ASN A 29 8.27 6.10 19.11
C ASN A 29 8.82 6.19 20.55
N ARG A 30 8.04 5.73 21.53
CA ARG A 30 8.46 5.83 22.96
C ARG A 30 9.72 5.02 23.32
N TYR A 31 10.23 4.19 22.40
CA TYR A 31 11.51 3.48 22.57
C TYR A 31 12.68 4.20 21.89
N GLY A 32 12.44 5.40 21.32
CA GLY A 32 13.45 6.21 20.63
C GLY A 32 13.75 5.76 19.19
N SER A 33 13.04 4.77 18.66
CA SER A 33 13.15 4.35 17.26
C SER A 33 12.18 5.14 16.38
N TYR A 34 12.58 5.48 15.16
CA TYR A 34 11.70 6.08 14.18
C TYR A 34 10.82 5.03 13.46
N LEU A 35 11.28 3.77 13.44
CA LEU A 35 10.55 2.66 12.85
C LEU A 35 9.65 2.00 13.91
N THR A 36 8.35 1.91 13.61
CA THR A 36 7.38 1.16 14.41
C THR A 36 6.94 -0.05 13.60
N PRO A 37 7.24 -1.28 14.04
CA PRO A 37 6.78 -2.48 13.35
C PRO A 37 5.26 -2.50 13.19
N SER A 38 4.78 -2.77 11.97
CA SER A 38 3.36 -2.91 11.66
C SER A 38 2.84 -4.27 12.12
N VAL A 39 2.92 -4.50 13.43
CA VAL A 39 2.53 -5.74 14.10
C VAL A 39 1.60 -5.42 15.26
N VAL A 40 0.53 -6.19 15.39
CA VAL A 40 -0.48 -6.05 16.44
C VAL A 40 -0.64 -7.38 17.16
N SER A 41 -0.65 -7.36 18.48
CA SER A 41 -0.91 -8.52 19.32
C SER A 41 -1.99 -8.22 20.34
N VAL A 42 -2.71 -9.26 20.76
CA VAL A 42 -3.67 -9.21 21.88
C VAL A 42 -3.07 -9.98 23.06
N ASP A 43 -2.97 -9.35 24.22
CA ASP A 43 -2.47 -10.02 25.41
C ASP A 43 -3.53 -10.92 26.08
N GLU A 44 -3.17 -11.49 27.21
CA GLU A 44 -4.05 -12.38 27.99
C GLU A 44 -5.23 -11.64 28.63
N ASN A 45 -5.12 -10.32 28.81
CA ASN A 45 -6.16 -9.44 29.35
C ASN A 45 -7.02 -8.79 28.27
N GLN A 46 -6.82 -9.19 26.99
CA GLN A 46 -7.44 -8.61 25.79
C GLN A 46 -7.01 -7.16 25.54
N GLU A 47 -5.82 -6.75 25.98
CA GLU A 47 -5.23 -5.46 25.68
C GLU A 47 -4.43 -5.50 24.37
N ILE A 48 -4.48 -4.41 23.62
CA ILE A 48 -3.80 -4.29 22.32
C ILE A 48 -2.36 -3.86 22.51
N ILE A 49 -1.45 -4.59 21.89
CA ILE A 49 -0.01 -4.31 21.85
C ILE A 49 0.38 -4.03 20.39
N VAL A 50 1.14 -2.95 20.16
CA VAL A 50 1.60 -2.55 18.83
C VAL A 50 3.12 -2.38 18.81
N GLY A 51 3.75 -2.65 17.67
CA GLY A 51 5.15 -2.34 17.43
C GLY A 51 6.13 -3.42 17.90
N GLU A 52 7.27 -3.02 18.49
CA GLU A 52 8.38 -3.92 18.82
C GLU A 52 7.96 -5.09 19.71
N ILE A 53 7.19 -4.81 20.75
CA ILE A 53 6.74 -5.85 21.69
C ILE A 53 5.80 -6.84 20.99
N ALA A 54 4.90 -6.34 20.13
CA ALA A 54 4.06 -7.21 19.32
C ALA A 54 4.89 -8.07 18.36
N LYS A 55 5.98 -7.51 17.79
CA LYS A 55 6.89 -8.25 16.90
C LYS A 55 7.54 -9.44 17.60
N GLU A 56 7.97 -9.29 18.85
CA GLU A 56 8.49 -10.42 19.65
C GLU A 56 7.42 -11.48 19.94
N ARG A 57 6.16 -11.06 20.03
CA ARG A 57 5.03 -11.98 20.24
C ARG A 57 4.64 -12.79 19.01
N LEU A 58 5.15 -12.48 17.82
CA LEU A 58 5.03 -13.36 16.66
C LEU A 58 5.59 -14.78 16.95
N ILE A 59 6.61 -14.85 17.81
CA ILE A 59 7.23 -16.13 18.20
C ILE A 59 6.61 -16.68 19.50
N THR A 60 6.37 -15.81 20.49
CA THR A 60 5.93 -16.27 21.83
C THR A 60 4.43 -16.50 21.93
N ALA A 61 3.63 -15.82 21.12
CA ALA A 61 2.18 -15.92 21.06
C ALA A 61 1.65 -15.71 19.61
N PRO A 62 2.03 -16.57 18.65
CA PRO A 62 1.69 -16.39 17.24
C PRO A 62 0.19 -16.45 16.97
N GLU A 63 -0.61 -17.16 17.79
CA GLU A 63 -2.06 -17.24 17.69
C GLU A 63 -2.77 -15.97 18.19
N ARG A 64 -2.03 -15.05 18.81
CA ARG A 64 -2.51 -13.77 19.34
C ARG A 64 -1.95 -12.57 18.60
N THR A 65 -1.14 -12.80 17.55
CA THR A 65 -0.36 -11.74 16.90
C THR A 65 -0.55 -11.77 15.39
N ALA A 66 -0.70 -10.60 14.79
CA ALA A 66 -0.83 -10.42 13.34
C ALA A 66 0.22 -9.45 12.80
N SER A 67 0.73 -9.76 11.62
CA SER A 67 1.60 -8.92 10.80
C SER A 67 1.14 -8.95 9.34
N SER A 68 1.73 -8.10 8.49
CA SER A 68 1.48 -8.06 7.03
C SER A 68 0.00 -7.89 6.64
N PHE A 69 -0.84 -7.41 7.55
CA PHE A 69 -2.28 -7.23 7.33
C PHE A 69 -2.59 -6.14 6.28
N LYS A 70 -1.68 -5.20 6.03
CA LYS A 70 -1.81 -4.20 4.96
C LYS A 70 -2.00 -4.83 3.58
N ARG A 71 -1.43 -6.02 3.33
CA ARG A 71 -1.61 -6.77 2.07
C ARG A 71 -3.07 -7.14 1.78
N PHE A 72 -3.92 -7.16 2.82
CA PHE A 72 -5.34 -7.56 2.75
C PHE A 72 -6.29 -6.38 2.91
N MET A 73 -5.79 -5.14 2.82
CA MET A 73 -6.64 -3.95 2.89
C MET A 73 -7.73 -3.99 1.83
N GLY A 74 -8.97 -3.70 2.23
CA GLY A 74 -10.14 -3.73 1.34
C GLY A 74 -10.62 -5.13 0.94
N GLU A 75 -10.11 -6.20 1.57
CA GLU A 75 -10.55 -7.58 1.38
C GLU A 75 -11.40 -8.06 2.56
N GLU A 76 -12.27 -9.04 2.32
CA GLU A 76 -13.06 -9.71 3.36
C GLU A 76 -12.20 -10.72 4.13
N LYS A 77 -11.13 -10.23 4.76
CA LYS A 77 -10.22 -11.02 5.60
C LYS A 77 -10.50 -10.75 7.07
N THR A 78 -10.57 -11.81 7.86
CA THR A 78 -10.67 -11.71 9.32
C THR A 78 -9.44 -12.32 9.98
N PHE A 79 -8.84 -11.59 10.90
CA PHE A 79 -7.75 -12.05 11.76
C PHE A 79 -8.31 -12.41 13.13
N HIS A 80 -8.01 -13.63 13.61
CA HIS A 80 -8.47 -14.13 14.90
C HIS A 80 -7.32 -14.05 15.90
N LEU A 81 -7.37 -13.11 16.83
CA LEU A 81 -6.32 -12.85 17.80
C LEU A 81 -6.86 -12.92 19.24
N GLY A 82 -6.41 -13.88 20.02
CA GLY A 82 -6.76 -13.97 21.43
C GLY A 82 -8.28 -14.06 21.73
N GLY A 83 -9.06 -14.63 20.81
CA GLY A 83 -10.52 -14.71 20.91
C GLY A 83 -11.27 -13.49 20.35
N LEU A 84 -10.57 -12.46 19.89
CA LEU A 84 -11.13 -11.30 19.20
C LEU A 84 -10.96 -11.43 17.70
N ASN A 85 -11.83 -10.77 16.93
CA ASN A 85 -11.82 -10.74 15.48
C ASN A 85 -11.56 -9.33 14.99
N PHE A 86 -10.61 -9.18 14.04
CA PHE A 86 -10.24 -7.91 13.46
C PHE A 86 -10.17 -7.98 11.95
N THR A 87 -10.58 -6.90 11.29
CA THR A 87 -10.33 -6.67 9.87
C THR A 87 -8.92 -6.08 9.67
N PRO A 88 -8.38 -6.09 8.42
CA PRO A 88 -7.12 -5.42 8.11
C PRO A 88 -7.12 -3.93 8.47
N GLU A 89 -8.25 -3.25 8.26
CA GLU A 89 -8.43 -1.84 8.58
C GLU A 89 -8.34 -1.57 10.09
N GLU A 90 -8.94 -2.44 10.90
CA GLU A 90 -8.91 -2.33 12.36
C GLU A 90 -7.50 -2.57 12.92
N LEU A 91 -6.77 -3.54 12.38
CA LEU A 91 -5.37 -3.76 12.74
C LEU A 91 -4.49 -2.58 12.32
N SER A 92 -4.70 -2.05 11.12
CA SER A 92 -4.00 -0.85 10.64
C SER A 92 -4.31 0.38 11.49
N SER A 93 -5.55 0.51 11.98
CA SER A 93 -5.94 1.64 12.84
C SER A 93 -5.18 1.65 14.17
N PHE A 94 -4.86 0.50 14.74
CA PHE A 94 -4.03 0.44 15.96
C PHE A 94 -2.60 0.93 15.72
N VAL A 95 -2.04 0.62 14.53
CA VAL A 95 -0.71 1.13 14.16
C VAL A 95 -0.75 2.65 13.95
N VAL A 96 -1.74 3.16 13.22
CA VAL A 96 -1.94 4.61 13.02
C VAL A 96 -2.10 5.31 14.37
N ARG A 97 -2.97 4.80 15.25
CA ARG A 97 -3.20 5.34 16.59
C ARG A 97 -1.89 5.39 17.41
N SER A 98 -1.11 4.32 17.37
CA SER A 98 0.18 4.27 18.07
C SER A 98 1.14 5.38 17.62
N ILE A 99 1.22 5.67 16.31
CA ILE A 99 2.06 6.74 15.77
C ILE A 99 1.52 8.11 16.13
N VAL A 100 0.20 8.28 16.10
CA VAL A 100 -0.47 9.54 16.53
C VAL A 100 -0.19 9.82 18.00
N GLU A 101 -0.34 8.83 18.89
CA GLU A 101 -0.03 8.95 20.32
C GLU A 101 1.44 9.30 20.57
N ASP A 102 2.36 8.65 19.84
CA ASP A 102 3.80 8.95 19.92
C ASP A 102 4.08 10.39 19.43
N ALA A 103 3.40 10.86 18.37
CA ALA A 103 3.51 12.24 17.87
C ALA A 103 2.98 13.27 18.88
N GLN A 104 1.80 13.01 19.45
CA GLN A 104 1.21 13.88 20.48
C GLN A 104 2.13 13.98 21.72
N ALA A 105 2.68 12.86 22.17
CA ALA A 105 3.61 12.83 23.28
C ALA A 105 4.92 13.60 22.98
N TYR A 106 5.45 13.46 21.75
CA TYR A 106 6.69 14.12 21.33
C TYR A 106 6.53 15.62 21.13
N LEU A 107 5.38 16.06 20.54
CA LEU A 107 5.13 17.46 20.21
C LEU A 107 4.50 18.24 21.36
N GLY A 108 3.83 17.56 22.29
CA GLY A 108 3.03 18.17 23.35
C GLY A 108 1.72 18.83 22.84
N GLU A 109 1.26 18.45 21.66
CA GLU A 109 0.05 18.99 21.01
C GLU A 109 -0.83 17.86 20.47
N GLU A 110 -2.14 18.10 20.35
CA GLU A 110 -3.06 17.15 19.75
C GLU A 110 -2.89 17.09 18.23
N ILE A 111 -3.06 15.89 17.66
CA ILE A 111 -3.06 15.64 16.22
C ILE A 111 -4.47 15.24 15.80
N GLU A 112 -5.08 16.05 14.96
CA GLU A 112 -6.43 15.83 14.45
C GLU A 112 -6.44 15.33 13.01
N GLU A 113 -5.45 15.77 12.19
CA GLU A 113 -5.35 15.48 10.77
C GLU A 113 -4.05 14.78 10.42
N VAL A 114 -4.14 13.81 9.49
CA VAL A 114 -3.00 13.06 8.99
C VAL A 114 -2.99 13.01 7.46
N ILE A 115 -1.79 12.85 6.87
CA ILE A 115 -1.57 12.39 5.50
C ILE A 115 -1.02 10.97 5.61
N ILE A 116 -1.58 10.02 4.85
CA ILE A 116 -1.14 8.62 4.88
C ILE A 116 -0.63 8.20 3.50
N SER A 117 0.52 7.49 3.46
CA SER A 117 1.02 6.87 2.24
C SER A 117 0.25 5.59 1.89
N VAL A 118 0.11 5.36 0.59
CA VAL A 118 -0.46 4.12 0.04
C VAL A 118 0.37 3.66 -1.16
N PRO A 119 0.48 2.36 -1.41
CA PRO A 119 1.05 1.86 -2.65
C PRO A 119 0.34 2.48 -3.87
N ALA A 120 1.10 2.84 -4.90
CA ALA A 120 0.52 3.48 -6.09
C ALA A 120 -0.50 2.56 -6.78
N TYR A 121 -0.27 1.26 -6.72
CA TYR A 121 -1.10 0.22 -7.32
C TYR A 121 -2.28 -0.23 -6.44
N PHE A 122 -2.56 0.50 -5.34
CA PHE A 122 -3.79 0.29 -4.57
C PHE A 122 -5.00 0.70 -5.40
N HIS A 123 -5.94 -0.23 -5.52
CA HIS A 123 -7.24 0.05 -6.13
C HIS A 123 -8.16 0.81 -5.14
N ASP A 124 -9.25 1.33 -5.65
CA ASP A 124 -10.18 2.20 -4.93
C ASP A 124 -10.64 1.65 -3.57
N LYS A 125 -11.00 0.35 -3.47
CA LYS A 125 -11.38 -0.28 -2.17
C LYS A 125 -10.25 -0.27 -1.14
N GLN A 126 -9.01 -0.45 -1.58
CA GLN A 126 -7.84 -0.44 -0.67
C GLN A 126 -7.55 0.98 -0.17
N ARG A 127 -7.69 1.98 -1.05
CA ARG A 127 -7.56 3.41 -0.67
C ARG A 127 -8.62 3.81 0.33
N TYR A 128 -9.89 3.45 0.08
CA TYR A 128 -10.98 3.70 1.01
C TYR A 128 -10.77 2.98 2.36
N ALA A 129 -10.30 1.74 2.34
CA ALA A 129 -9.93 0.98 3.54
C ALA A 129 -8.83 1.68 4.36
N THR A 130 -7.85 2.33 3.69
CA THR A 130 -6.82 3.11 4.37
C THR A 130 -7.39 4.37 5.03
N LYS A 131 -8.28 5.10 4.35
CA LYS A 131 -9.02 6.22 4.99
C LYS A 131 -9.82 5.75 6.20
N LYS A 132 -10.51 4.62 6.08
CA LYS A 132 -11.25 4.01 7.19
C LYS A 132 -10.34 3.67 8.38
N ALA A 133 -9.13 3.16 8.13
CA ALA A 133 -8.17 2.88 9.20
C ALA A 133 -7.79 4.15 9.99
N GLY A 134 -7.59 5.29 9.31
CA GLY A 134 -7.36 6.58 9.97
C GLY A 134 -8.55 7.03 10.82
N LEU A 135 -9.77 6.93 10.28
CA LEU A 135 -10.98 7.25 11.02
C LEU A 135 -11.16 6.36 12.27
N LEU A 136 -10.91 5.05 12.15
CA LEU A 136 -10.94 4.11 13.27
C LEU A 136 -9.85 4.41 14.31
N ALA A 137 -8.74 5.04 13.91
CA ALA A 137 -7.70 5.52 14.81
C ALA A 137 -8.07 6.83 15.53
N GLY A 138 -9.19 7.46 15.18
CA GLY A 138 -9.66 8.71 15.78
C GLY A 138 -9.10 9.97 15.11
N VAL A 139 -8.51 9.88 13.90
CA VAL A 139 -7.96 11.02 13.16
C VAL A 139 -8.59 11.17 11.79
N GLN A 140 -8.64 12.40 11.29
CA GLN A 140 -9.11 12.70 9.95
C GLN A 140 -7.98 12.49 8.94
N VAL A 141 -8.21 11.65 7.94
CA VAL A 141 -7.26 11.49 6.82
C VAL A 141 -7.50 12.63 5.82
N HIS A 142 -6.61 13.61 5.88
CA HIS A 142 -6.66 14.78 5.00
C HIS A 142 -6.39 14.42 3.54
N ARG A 143 -5.39 13.56 3.32
CA ARG A 143 -4.97 13.13 1.98
C ARG A 143 -4.31 11.75 2.00
N LEU A 144 -4.53 10.97 0.92
CA LEU A 144 -3.73 9.80 0.60
C LEU A 144 -2.68 10.17 -0.46
N ILE A 145 -1.46 9.69 -0.27
CA ILE A 145 -0.33 9.96 -1.18
C ILE A 145 0.26 8.64 -1.63
N ASN A 146 0.52 8.50 -2.91
CA ASN A 146 1.21 7.31 -3.41
C ASN A 146 2.65 7.25 -2.89
N GLU A 147 3.06 6.10 -2.38
CA GLU A 147 4.40 5.87 -1.82
C GLU A 147 5.52 6.33 -2.77
N PRO A 148 5.53 5.92 -4.05
CA PRO A 148 6.58 6.37 -4.97
C PRO A 148 6.50 7.88 -5.28
N SER A 149 5.33 8.50 -5.23
CA SER A 149 5.18 9.95 -5.41
C SER A 149 5.79 10.73 -4.24
N ALA A 150 5.60 10.22 -3.01
CA ALA A 150 6.27 10.78 -1.83
C ALA A 150 7.79 10.59 -1.91
N ALA A 151 8.26 9.40 -2.30
CA ALA A 151 9.68 9.12 -2.46
C ALA A 151 10.33 10.00 -3.54
N ALA A 152 9.62 10.23 -4.65
CA ALA A 152 10.06 11.13 -5.72
C ALA A 152 10.20 12.58 -5.25
N LEU A 153 9.20 13.08 -4.52
CA LEU A 153 9.26 14.41 -3.94
C LEU A 153 10.45 14.56 -2.99
N ALA A 154 10.69 13.57 -2.12
CA ALA A 154 11.85 13.60 -1.22
C ALA A 154 13.16 13.64 -2.00
N SER A 155 13.32 12.80 -3.02
CA SER A 155 14.51 12.76 -3.86
C SER A 155 14.75 14.10 -4.57
N TYR A 156 13.69 14.68 -5.15
CA TYR A 156 13.78 15.96 -5.84
C TYR A 156 14.13 17.12 -4.88
N MET A 157 13.49 17.15 -3.71
CA MET A 157 13.77 18.19 -2.70
C MET A 157 15.20 18.12 -2.14
N ASP A 158 15.77 16.93 -2.05
CA ASP A 158 17.12 16.71 -1.53
C ASP A 158 18.20 17.04 -2.60
N ASN A 159 17.93 16.81 -3.91
CA ASN A 159 18.90 16.96 -5.00
C ASN A 159 18.72 18.24 -5.81
N GLY A 160 17.48 18.72 -6.00
CA GLY A 160 17.16 19.97 -6.72
C GLY A 160 17.40 19.95 -8.24
N GLU A 161 17.62 18.78 -8.84
CA GLU A 161 17.93 18.63 -10.25
C GLU A 161 16.67 18.30 -11.07
N GLU A 162 16.49 18.99 -12.20
CA GLU A 162 15.46 18.65 -13.18
C GLU A 162 15.86 17.36 -13.90
N GLN A 163 15.02 16.33 -13.80
CA GLN A 163 15.37 15.02 -14.34
C GLN A 163 14.18 14.08 -14.48
N LEU A 164 14.29 13.18 -15.46
CA LEU A 164 13.42 12.03 -15.62
C LEU A 164 14.07 10.82 -14.94
N PHE A 165 13.45 10.24 -13.90
CA PHE A 165 14.02 9.12 -13.16
C PHE A 165 12.98 8.06 -12.81
N LEU A 166 13.48 6.89 -12.46
CA LEU A 166 12.65 5.78 -11.99
C LEU A 166 12.75 5.68 -10.48
N VAL A 167 11.61 5.63 -9.80
CA VAL A 167 11.52 5.22 -8.39
C VAL A 167 11.18 3.73 -8.34
N PHE A 168 12.03 2.96 -7.68
CA PHE A 168 11.84 1.55 -7.42
C PHE A 168 11.63 1.36 -5.93
N ASP A 169 10.38 1.29 -5.51
CA ASP A 169 10.00 1.08 -4.11
C ASP A 169 9.71 -0.41 -3.87
N PHE A 170 10.64 -1.05 -3.18
CA PHE A 170 10.56 -2.48 -2.84
C PHE A 170 10.54 -2.66 -1.33
N GLY A 171 9.33 -2.73 -0.81
CA GLY A 171 9.06 -2.92 0.61
C GLY A 171 9.06 -4.39 1.06
N GLY A 172 8.50 -4.64 2.23
CA GLY A 172 8.32 -6.01 2.75
C GLY A 172 7.23 -6.77 2.01
N GLY A 173 6.18 -6.08 1.56
CA GLY A 173 4.97 -6.71 0.99
C GLY A 173 4.58 -6.31 -0.41
N THR A 174 5.10 -5.19 -0.91
CA THR A 174 4.73 -4.59 -2.19
C THR A 174 5.95 -4.20 -2.99
N LEU A 175 5.79 -4.19 -4.31
CA LEU A 175 6.68 -3.56 -5.27
C LEU A 175 5.90 -2.48 -6.00
N ASP A 176 6.36 -1.26 -5.92
CA ASP A 176 5.85 -0.13 -6.68
C ASP A 176 6.97 0.50 -7.51
N VAL A 177 6.68 0.80 -8.78
CA VAL A 177 7.60 1.42 -9.72
C VAL A 177 6.92 2.60 -10.35
N SER A 178 7.55 3.77 -10.31
CA SER A 178 7.06 4.97 -10.98
C SER A 178 8.14 5.60 -11.85
N ILE A 179 7.71 6.12 -12.98
CA ILE A 179 8.52 7.02 -13.81
C ILE A 179 8.07 8.44 -13.45
N VAL A 180 9.04 9.27 -13.12
CA VAL A 180 8.83 10.61 -12.56
C VAL A 180 9.61 11.62 -13.36
N ASP A 181 8.96 12.69 -13.77
CA ASP A 181 9.59 13.88 -14.36
C ASP A 181 9.54 15.05 -13.37
N CYS A 182 10.68 15.68 -13.14
CA CYS A 182 10.82 16.81 -12.23
C CYS A 182 11.33 18.04 -12.98
N PHE A 183 10.55 19.11 -12.95
CA PHE A 183 10.89 20.38 -13.59
C PHE A 183 10.21 21.56 -12.86
N GLU A 184 10.89 22.70 -12.76
CA GLU A 184 10.33 23.98 -12.28
C GLU A 184 9.44 23.88 -11.00
N ASN A 185 9.87 23.13 -9.97
CA ASN A 185 9.09 22.85 -8.74
C ASN A 185 7.86 21.92 -8.94
N VAL A 186 7.75 21.27 -10.09
CA VAL A 186 6.71 20.27 -10.34
C VAL A 186 7.32 18.88 -10.28
N VAL A 187 6.68 17.98 -9.54
CA VAL A 187 6.95 16.55 -9.56
C VAL A 187 5.77 15.88 -10.25
N GLU A 188 5.98 15.42 -11.48
CA GLU A 188 4.96 14.80 -12.31
C GLU A 188 5.17 13.29 -12.43
N ILE A 189 4.15 12.53 -12.14
CA ILE A 189 4.18 11.07 -12.31
C ILE A 189 3.70 10.74 -13.73
N GLU A 190 4.59 10.19 -14.54
CA GLU A 190 4.33 9.80 -15.94
C GLU A 190 3.69 8.43 -16.07
N ALA A 191 4.15 7.49 -15.25
CA ALA A 191 3.61 6.13 -15.22
C ALA A 191 3.82 5.47 -13.88
N VAL A 192 2.90 4.58 -13.53
CA VAL A 192 3.02 3.68 -12.37
C VAL A 192 2.80 2.24 -12.78
N ALA A 193 3.51 1.34 -12.11
CA ALA A 193 3.34 -0.10 -12.19
C ALA A 193 3.60 -0.70 -10.80
N GLY A 194 3.00 -1.84 -10.48
CA GLY A 194 3.23 -2.43 -9.18
C GLY A 194 2.70 -3.84 -9.04
N ASN A 195 3.02 -4.43 -7.89
CA ASN A 195 2.49 -5.71 -7.46
C ASN A 195 2.30 -5.69 -5.94
N ASN A 196 1.03 -5.69 -5.50
CA ASN A 196 0.65 -5.60 -4.08
C ASN A 196 0.93 -6.88 -3.28
N HIS A 197 1.42 -7.94 -3.95
CA HIS A 197 1.76 -9.22 -3.35
C HIS A 197 3.18 -9.67 -3.75
N LEU A 198 4.13 -8.72 -3.82
CA LEU A 198 5.52 -8.97 -4.14
C LEU A 198 6.41 -8.09 -3.27
N GLY A 199 7.20 -8.70 -2.39
CA GLY A 199 8.06 -7.95 -1.47
C GLY A 199 9.12 -8.83 -0.81
N GLY A 200 9.81 -8.25 0.18
CA GLY A 200 10.85 -8.94 0.94
C GLY A 200 10.38 -10.17 1.71
N ASP A 201 9.08 -10.21 2.07
CA ASP A 201 8.47 -11.34 2.78
C ASP A 201 8.34 -12.58 1.88
N ASP A 202 8.23 -12.39 0.56
CA ASP A 202 8.15 -13.51 -0.39
C ASP A 202 9.49 -14.26 -0.46
N PHE A 203 10.62 -13.57 -0.27
CA PHE A 203 11.92 -14.23 -0.11
C PHE A 203 11.97 -15.09 1.15
N HIS A 204 11.42 -14.60 2.28
CA HIS A 204 11.36 -15.38 3.53
C HIS A 204 10.57 -16.68 3.33
N GLN A 205 9.41 -16.61 2.68
CA GLN A 205 8.58 -17.79 2.41
C GLN A 205 9.33 -18.82 1.56
N ILE A 206 10.02 -18.37 0.50
CA ILE A 206 10.82 -19.25 -0.35
C ILE A 206 11.95 -19.90 0.45
N MET A 207 12.67 -19.12 1.27
CA MET A 207 13.75 -19.64 2.11
C MET A 207 13.24 -20.68 3.12
N VAL A 208 12.07 -20.43 3.74
CA VAL A 208 11.42 -21.38 4.66
C VAL A 208 11.04 -22.68 3.92
N GLU A 209 10.42 -22.56 2.75
CA GLU A 209 10.03 -23.72 1.94
C GLU A 209 11.24 -24.54 1.47
N ALA A 210 12.31 -23.86 1.03
CA ALA A 210 13.57 -24.50 0.65
C ALA A 210 14.24 -25.20 1.83
N PHE A 211 14.28 -24.57 3.01
CA PHE A 211 14.79 -25.17 4.24
C PHE A 211 14.03 -26.44 4.60
N LEU A 212 12.70 -26.39 4.64
CA LEU A 212 11.87 -27.54 4.97
C LEU A 212 12.06 -28.68 3.97
N LYS A 213 12.16 -28.36 2.68
CA LYS A 213 12.41 -29.31 1.60
C LYS A 213 13.78 -29.96 1.71
N GLU A 214 14.84 -29.18 1.97
CA GLU A 214 16.22 -29.66 2.13
C GLU A 214 16.33 -30.68 3.26
N HIS A 215 15.59 -30.45 4.36
CA HIS A 215 15.62 -31.34 5.53
C HIS A 215 14.52 -32.41 5.54
N GLY A 216 13.73 -32.51 4.46
CA GLY A 216 12.66 -33.51 4.34
C GLY A 216 11.53 -33.35 5.33
N ILE A 217 11.25 -32.10 5.81
CA ILE A 217 10.24 -31.81 6.81
C ILE A 217 8.95 -31.36 6.10
N PRO A 218 7.82 -32.12 6.23
CA PRO A 218 6.55 -31.67 5.69
C PRO A 218 6.04 -30.40 6.41
N LYS A 219 5.59 -29.38 5.66
CA LYS A 219 5.10 -28.12 6.23
C LYS A 219 3.97 -28.33 7.27
N GLY A 220 3.10 -29.33 7.04
CA GLY A 220 2.02 -29.67 7.98
C GLY A 220 2.49 -30.25 9.32
N ASP A 221 3.74 -30.67 9.41
CA ASP A 221 4.35 -31.22 10.62
C ASP A 221 5.04 -30.17 11.50
N VAL A 222 5.13 -28.92 11.01
CA VAL A 222 5.76 -27.80 11.72
C VAL A 222 4.71 -27.08 12.54
N SER A 223 4.98 -26.85 13.84
CA SER A 223 4.09 -26.05 14.68
C SER A 223 4.07 -24.59 14.24
N LYS A 224 2.98 -23.85 14.53
CA LYS A 224 2.92 -22.41 14.26
C LYS A 224 4.09 -21.65 14.88
N LYS A 225 4.51 -22.05 16.09
CA LYS A 225 5.66 -21.47 16.79
C LYS A 225 6.97 -21.73 16.04
N ASP A 226 7.21 -22.97 15.63
CA ASP A 226 8.43 -23.33 14.90
C ASP A 226 8.47 -22.65 13.53
N LEU A 227 7.30 -22.50 12.87
CA LEU A 227 7.19 -21.76 11.61
C LEU A 227 7.55 -20.28 11.81
N ALA A 228 7.04 -19.64 12.86
CA ALA A 228 7.39 -18.24 13.17
C ALA A 228 8.89 -18.08 13.47
N VAL A 229 9.52 -19.05 14.14
CA VAL A 229 10.97 -19.08 14.34
C VAL A 229 11.70 -19.20 13.01
N LEU A 230 11.24 -20.08 12.11
CA LEU A 230 11.83 -20.23 10.77
C LEU A 230 11.73 -18.94 9.94
N GLU A 231 10.58 -18.29 9.95
CA GLU A 231 10.37 -17.00 9.26
C GLU A 231 11.33 -15.91 9.80
N ARG A 232 11.48 -15.82 11.13
CA ARG A 232 12.45 -14.90 11.74
C ARG A 232 13.90 -15.24 11.37
N GLN A 233 14.26 -16.51 11.32
CA GLN A 233 15.60 -16.94 10.89
C GLN A 233 15.85 -16.64 9.41
N ALA A 234 14.82 -16.79 8.56
CA ALA A 234 14.88 -16.41 7.16
C ALA A 234 15.05 -14.89 6.98
N GLU A 235 14.29 -14.07 7.72
CA GLU A 235 14.47 -12.61 7.73
C GLU A 235 15.89 -12.22 8.16
N LYS A 236 16.38 -12.79 9.26
CA LYS A 236 17.73 -12.55 9.78
C LYS A 236 18.78 -12.94 8.73
N CYS A 237 18.69 -14.14 8.19
CA CYS A 237 19.62 -14.66 7.20
C CYS A 237 19.64 -13.78 5.93
N LYS A 238 18.46 -13.39 5.42
CA LYS A 238 18.34 -12.46 4.29
C LYS A 238 19.03 -11.12 4.56
N ARG A 239 18.86 -10.55 5.75
CA ARG A 239 19.48 -9.27 6.13
C ARG A 239 20.99 -9.40 6.25
N GLU A 240 21.51 -10.48 6.86
CA GLU A 240 22.95 -10.73 6.99
C GLU A 240 23.62 -10.88 5.62
N LEU A 241 22.94 -11.43 4.62
CA LEU A 241 23.43 -11.54 3.23
C LEU A 241 23.60 -10.17 2.54
N SER A 242 23.15 -9.07 3.13
CA SER A 242 23.45 -7.72 2.63
C SER A 242 24.91 -7.33 2.86
N ASP A 243 25.53 -7.85 3.92
CA ASP A 243 26.90 -7.48 4.35
C ASP A 243 27.85 -8.69 4.33
N ALA A 244 27.32 -9.91 4.26
CA ALA A 244 28.11 -11.15 4.32
C ALA A 244 27.96 -11.98 3.04
N GLN A 245 29.01 -12.77 2.71
CA GLN A 245 28.98 -13.68 1.59
C GLN A 245 28.10 -14.92 1.84
N GLU A 246 28.00 -15.33 3.09
CA GLU A 246 27.15 -16.44 3.54
C GLU A 246 26.49 -16.13 4.88
N SER A 247 25.34 -16.72 5.10
CA SER A 247 24.62 -16.70 6.37
C SER A 247 24.01 -18.08 6.66
N ARG A 248 23.64 -18.32 7.93
CA ARG A 248 23.11 -19.59 8.39
C ARG A 248 21.70 -19.44 8.94
N MET A 249 20.80 -20.23 8.40
CA MET A 249 19.44 -20.37 8.90
C MET A 249 19.38 -21.63 9.77
N THR A 250 19.27 -21.46 11.10
CA THR A 250 19.24 -22.57 12.06
C THR A 250 17.92 -22.56 12.82
N ALA A 251 17.29 -23.71 12.93
CA ALA A 251 16.04 -23.87 13.68
C ALA A 251 15.95 -25.23 14.39
N TRP A 252 15.29 -25.24 15.54
CA TRP A 252 14.94 -26.46 16.28
C TRP A 252 13.51 -26.85 15.95
N ILE A 253 13.31 -28.01 15.34
CA ILE A 253 12.00 -28.52 14.98
C ILE A 253 11.83 -29.91 15.60
N LYS A 254 10.79 -30.10 16.40
CA LYS A 254 10.52 -31.37 17.10
C LYS A 254 11.72 -31.89 17.92
N GLY A 255 12.51 -30.97 18.52
CA GLY A 255 13.66 -31.32 19.37
C GLY A 255 14.94 -31.67 18.64
N GLN A 256 14.98 -31.48 17.34
CA GLN A 256 16.18 -31.67 16.50
C GLN A 256 16.60 -30.35 15.86
N GLU A 257 17.91 -30.09 15.85
CA GLU A 257 18.49 -28.92 15.21
C GLU A 257 18.73 -29.17 13.71
N TYR A 258 18.32 -28.21 12.91
CA TYR A 258 18.56 -28.20 11.47
C TYR A 258 19.22 -26.89 11.07
N THR A 259 20.16 -26.95 10.13
CA THR A 259 20.90 -25.78 9.64
C THR A 259 21.06 -25.83 8.13
N SER A 260 20.72 -24.72 7.46
CA SER A 260 21.00 -24.50 6.03
C SER A 260 21.93 -23.30 5.88
N VAL A 261 22.84 -23.37 4.93
CA VAL A 261 23.75 -22.28 4.56
C VAL A 261 23.19 -21.57 3.33
N TYR A 262 23.07 -20.28 3.40
CA TYR A 262 22.64 -19.40 2.31
C TYR A 262 23.78 -18.52 1.83
N THR A 263 23.82 -18.32 0.52
CA THR A 263 24.62 -17.33 -0.19
C THR A 263 23.70 -16.50 -1.07
N ASN A 264 24.12 -15.33 -1.52
CA ASN A 264 23.38 -14.53 -2.49
C ASN A 264 23.08 -15.31 -3.77
N ARG A 265 24.00 -16.17 -4.24
CA ARG A 265 23.77 -17.04 -5.39
C ARG A 265 22.61 -18.01 -5.16
N ARG A 266 22.61 -18.73 -4.03
CA ARG A 266 21.53 -19.66 -3.68
C ARG A 266 20.20 -18.94 -3.57
N LEU A 267 20.19 -17.76 -2.94
CA LEU A 267 18.98 -16.93 -2.81
C LEU A 267 18.39 -16.57 -4.18
N VAL A 268 19.20 -16.16 -5.14
CA VAL A 268 18.77 -15.87 -6.52
C VAL A 268 18.22 -17.11 -7.22
N GLU A 269 18.94 -18.25 -7.13
CA GLU A 269 18.52 -19.49 -7.76
C GLU A 269 17.15 -19.97 -7.24
N GLU A 270 16.92 -19.94 -5.92
CA GLU A 270 15.66 -20.34 -5.31
C GLU A 270 14.52 -19.33 -5.56
N SER A 271 14.83 -18.05 -5.69
CA SER A 271 13.84 -16.96 -5.87
C SER A 271 13.72 -16.42 -7.31
N ALA A 272 14.13 -17.20 -8.31
CA ALA A 272 14.09 -16.78 -9.73
C ALA A 272 12.71 -16.27 -10.18
N GLY A 273 11.62 -16.84 -9.64
CA GLY A 273 10.26 -16.38 -9.91
C GLY A 273 9.95 -14.96 -9.42
N ILE A 274 10.61 -14.52 -8.33
CA ILE A 274 10.49 -13.14 -7.83
C ILE A 274 11.13 -12.18 -8.83
N PHE A 275 12.35 -12.47 -9.28
CA PHE A 275 13.08 -11.64 -10.24
C PHE A 275 12.36 -11.52 -11.58
N TYR A 276 11.72 -12.61 -12.03
CA TYR A 276 10.86 -12.55 -13.21
C TYR A 276 9.70 -11.54 -13.04
N LYS A 277 8.99 -11.59 -11.92
CA LYS A 277 7.89 -10.64 -11.61
C LYS A 277 8.40 -9.19 -11.50
N ILE A 278 9.57 -8.96 -10.89
CA ILE A 278 10.20 -7.64 -10.85
C ILE A 278 10.42 -7.11 -12.26
N LYS A 279 10.99 -7.95 -13.16
CA LYS A 279 11.21 -7.57 -14.57
C LYS A 279 9.92 -7.23 -15.30
N GLU A 280 8.84 -7.97 -15.07
CA GLU A 280 7.54 -7.67 -15.68
C GLU A 280 7.02 -6.29 -15.25
N VAL A 281 7.11 -5.96 -13.94
CA VAL A 281 6.69 -4.65 -13.41
C VAL A 281 7.53 -3.52 -14.01
N LEU A 282 8.86 -3.66 -14.05
CA LEU A 282 9.77 -2.67 -14.62
C LEU A 282 9.49 -2.44 -16.11
N ASN A 283 9.36 -3.51 -16.88
CA ASN A 283 9.04 -3.42 -18.33
C ASN A 283 7.69 -2.74 -18.56
N TYR A 284 6.71 -3.01 -17.69
CA TYR A 284 5.40 -2.42 -17.81
C TYR A 284 5.43 -0.91 -17.50
N ALA A 285 6.18 -0.46 -16.49
CA ALA A 285 6.36 0.95 -16.17
C ALA A 285 6.97 1.72 -17.34
N VAL A 286 8.12 1.26 -17.85
CA VAL A 286 8.84 1.90 -18.97
C VAL A 286 7.97 1.98 -20.25
N LYS A 287 7.27 0.89 -20.59
CA LYS A 287 6.34 0.89 -21.73
C LYS A 287 5.17 1.84 -21.53
N SER A 288 4.68 1.96 -20.31
CA SER A 288 3.55 2.84 -19.95
C SER A 288 3.90 4.32 -20.09
N ALA A 289 5.11 4.71 -19.69
CA ALA A 289 5.62 6.05 -19.86
C ALA A 289 6.03 6.35 -21.32
N GLN A 290 6.04 5.36 -22.21
CA GLN A 290 6.49 5.47 -23.61
C GLN A 290 7.91 5.99 -23.76
N ILE A 291 8.78 5.66 -22.82
CA ILE A 291 10.20 6.02 -22.80
C ILE A 291 11.09 4.81 -23.10
N ARG A 292 12.37 5.06 -23.34
CA ARG A 292 13.41 4.01 -23.39
C ARG A 292 14.19 4.01 -22.08
N PRO A 293 14.75 2.86 -21.66
CA PRO A 293 15.61 2.81 -20.47
C PRO A 293 16.74 3.85 -20.45
N GLU A 294 17.27 4.21 -21.62
CA GLU A 294 18.35 5.16 -21.77
C GLU A 294 17.91 6.61 -21.51
N ASP A 295 16.63 6.92 -21.63
CA ASP A 295 16.07 8.25 -21.41
C ASP A 295 16.02 8.60 -19.91
N LEU A 296 16.11 7.61 -19.02
CA LEU A 296 16.18 7.82 -17.58
C LEU A 296 17.51 8.44 -17.17
N SER A 297 17.47 9.49 -16.38
CA SER A 297 18.65 10.10 -15.79
C SER A 297 19.18 9.28 -14.62
N ASP A 298 18.26 8.68 -13.83
CA ASP A 298 18.59 7.98 -12.61
C ASP A 298 17.57 6.90 -12.21
N ILE A 299 17.96 6.08 -11.23
CA ILE A 299 17.11 5.08 -10.57
C ILE A 299 17.22 5.26 -9.06
N VAL A 300 16.13 5.61 -8.43
CA VAL A 300 16.05 5.86 -6.98
C VAL A 300 15.48 4.61 -6.30
N MET A 301 16.25 4.03 -5.38
CA MET A 301 15.85 2.84 -4.62
C MET A 301 15.20 3.25 -3.31
N ALA A 302 13.92 2.90 -3.11
CA ALA A 302 13.14 3.11 -1.90
C ALA A 302 12.70 1.77 -1.29
N GLY A 303 12.32 1.79 -0.01
CA GLY A 303 11.89 0.60 0.72
C GLY A 303 13.04 -0.28 1.20
N GLY A 304 12.82 -1.00 2.31
CA GLY A 304 13.88 -1.77 2.99
C GLY A 304 14.41 -2.96 2.19
N SER A 305 13.59 -3.58 1.33
CA SER A 305 14.02 -4.74 0.52
C SER A 305 14.82 -4.32 -0.71
N SER A 306 14.78 -3.05 -1.10
CA SER A 306 15.63 -2.51 -2.17
C SER A 306 17.13 -2.50 -1.80
N LYS A 307 17.45 -2.56 -0.50
CA LYS A 307 18.82 -2.65 0.03
C LYS A 307 19.49 -4.01 -0.23
N MET A 308 18.74 -5.03 -0.61
CA MET A 308 19.30 -6.36 -0.90
C MET A 308 20.25 -6.28 -2.12
N PRO A 309 21.54 -6.69 -1.99
CA PRO A 309 22.50 -6.60 -3.09
C PRO A 309 22.06 -7.34 -4.36
N VAL A 310 21.34 -8.45 -4.20
CA VAL A 310 20.80 -9.23 -5.32
C VAL A 310 19.71 -8.45 -6.09
N VAL A 311 18.93 -7.64 -5.41
CA VAL A 311 17.88 -6.80 -6.04
C VAL A 311 18.52 -5.61 -6.73
N THR A 312 19.40 -4.88 -6.04
CA THR A 312 20.11 -3.74 -6.61
C THR A 312 20.91 -4.12 -7.84
N SER A 313 21.70 -5.20 -7.77
CA SER A 313 22.47 -5.71 -8.91
C SER A 313 21.59 -6.15 -10.07
N TYR A 314 20.40 -6.71 -9.78
CA TYR A 314 19.46 -7.10 -10.83
C TYR A 314 18.88 -5.88 -11.56
N VAL A 315 18.49 -4.84 -10.82
CA VAL A 315 17.99 -3.56 -11.39
C VAL A 315 19.11 -2.88 -12.20
N SER A 316 20.33 -2.77 -11.63
CA SER A 316 21.51 -2.25 -12.33
C SER A 316 21.76 -2.96 -13.66
N HIS A 317 21.69 -4.30 -13.66
CA HIS A 317 21.87 -5.11 -14.86
C HIS A 317 20.80 -4.85 -15.92
N LEU A 318 19.53 -4.69 -15.53
CA LEU A 318 18.41 -4.46 -16.47
C LEU A 318 18.50 -3.09 -17.16
N PHE A 319 18.97 -2.07 -16.46
CA PHE A 319 19.01 -0.69 -16.95
C PHE A 319 20.43 -0.25 -17.38
N HIS A 320 21.45 -1.11 -17.21
CA HIS A 320 22.86 -0.77 -17.45
C HIS A 320 23.30 0.52 -16.74
N ARG A 321 22.77 0.74 -15.53
CA ARG A 321 23.00 1.93 -14.70
C ARG A 321 23.01 1.52 -13.22
N GLU A 322 23.95 2.07 -12.46
CA GLU A 322 24.00 1.87 -11.00
C GLU A 322 22.87 2.69 -10.35
N PRO A 323 21.96 2.05 -9.61
CA PRO A 323 20.91 2.76 -8.89
C PRO A 323 21.48 3.60 -7.74
N GLN A 324 20.87 4.75 -7.46
CA GLN A 324 21.14 5.49 -6.23
C GLN A 324 20.54 4.78 -5.03
N ILE A 325 21.41 4.27 -4.16
CA ILE A 325 21.02 3.70 -2.87
C ILE A 325 21.14 4.81 -1.83
N ASN A 326 20.03 5.39 -1.46
CA ASN A 326 20.04 6.31 -0.32
C ASN A 326 20.16 5.49 0.97
N LEU A 327 21.10 5.90 1.87
CA LEU A 327 21.26 5.26 3.19
C LEU A 327 19.95 5.24 3.99
N ASN A 328 19.08 6.23 3.76
CA ASN A 328 17.78 6.39 4.41
C ASN A 328 16.61 5.95 3.52
N SER A 329 16.78 4.92 2.68
CA SER A 329 15.71 4.43 1.79
C SER A 329 14.43 4.04 2.54
N ASP A 330 14.52 3.64 3.80
CA ASP A 330 13.37 3.35 4.68
C ASP A 330 12.61 4.63 5.11
N GLU A 331 13.25 5.81 5.02
CA GLU A 331 12.67 7.10 5.43
C GLU A 331 12.21 7.96 4.25
N MET A 332 12.50 7.56 3.02
CA MET A 332 12.24 8.38 1.83
C MET A 332 10.77 8.77 1.72
N ILE A 333 9.88 7.80 1.88
CA ILE A 333 8.44 8.01 1.76
C ILE A 333 7.96 8.99 2.85
N VAL A 334 8.32 8.73 4.11
CA VAL A 334 7.90 9.60 5.22
C VAL A 334 8.47 11.00 5.10
N ARG A 335 9.69 11.18 4.57
CA ARG A 335 10.28 12.50 4.30
C ARG A 335 9.49 13.24 3.22
N GLY A 336 9.09 12.58 2.14
CA GLY A 336 8.20 13.15 1.12
C GLY A 336 6.86 13.60 1.70
N LEU A 337 6.26 12.80 2.59
CA LEU A 337 5.06 13.21 3.33
C LEU A 337 5.31 14.45 4.20
N GLY A 338 6.49 14.54 4.83
CA GLY A 338 6.90 15.71 5.60
C GLY A 338 6.94 16.99 4.75
N TYR A 339 7.50 16.93 3.54
CA TYR A 339 7.47 18.07 2.61
C TYR A 339 6.04 18.46 2.25
N LEU A 340 5.14 17.49 2.00
CA LEU A 340 3.73 17.77 1.72
C LEU A 340 3.00 18.40 2.93
N CYS A 341 3.36 18.02 4.14
CA CYS A 341 2.85 18.68 5.35
C CYS A 341 3.28 20.18 5.36
N GLY A 342 4.52 20.47 5.00
CA GLY A 342 5.03 21.84 4.89
C GLY A 342 4.39 22.63 3.76
N VAL A 343 4.18 22.04 2.58
CA VAL A 343 3.44 22.66 1.45
C VAL A 343 2.02 23.03 1.88
N LYS A 344 1.30 22.13 2.57
CA LYS A 344 -0.04 22.37 3.10
C LYS A 344 -0.03 23.48 4.15
N ALA A 345 0.97 23.55 5.01
CA ALA A 345 1.17 24.63 5.97
C ALA A 345 1.56 25.97 5.32
N ARG A 346 1.78 26.00 4.00
CA ARG A 346 2.24 27.16 3.20
C ARG A 346 3.57 27.73 3.69
N GLU A 347 4.49 26.86 4.07
CA GLU A 347 5.84 27.25 4.43
C GLU A 347 6.55 27.94 3.28
N GLN A 348 7.12 29.11 3.53
CA GLN A 348 7.62 30.03 2.49
C GLN A 348 8.64 29.39 1.54
N SER A 349 9.47 28.49 2.06
CA SER A 349 10.54 27.82 1.30
C SER A 349 10.06 26.74 0.34
N ILE A 350 8.86 26.19 0.56
CA ILE A 350 8.38 25.01 -0.19
C ILE A 350 6.93 25.10 -0.66
N LYS A 351 6.24 26.23 -0.41
CA LYS A 351 4.81 26.41 -0.73
C LYS A 351 4.45 26.31 -2.22
N ASP A 352 5.43 26.52 -3.09
CA ASP A 352 5.27 26.58 -4.54
C ASP A 352 5.52 25.21 -5.23
N TYR A 353 5.89 24.19 -4.47
CA TYR A 353 6.04 22.84 -5.02
C TYR A 353 4.69 22.18 -5.28
N VAL A 354 4.59 21.53 -6.43
CA VAL A 354 3.38 20.84 -6.89
C VAL A 354 3.71 19.37 -7.13
N LEU A 355 2.94 18.49 -6.51
CA LEU A 355 2.96 17.07 -6.79
C LEU A 355 1.70 16.69 -7.57
N THR A 356 1.87 16.22 -8.81
CA THR A 356 0.80 15.65 -9.62
C THR A 356 0.88 14.13 -9.61
N ASP A 357 -0.27 13.51 -9.51
CA ASP A 357 -0.39 12.06 -9.48
C ASP A 357 -1.30 11.59 -10.62
N ILE A 358 -1.32 10.30 -10.93
CA ILE A 358 -2.07 9.74 -12.05
C ILE A 358 -2.99 8.60 -11.62
N CYS A 359 -4.01 8.32 -12.43
CA CYS A 359 -4.87 7.17 -12.30
C CYS A 359 -4.10 5.88 -12.69
N PRO A 360 -3.84 4.94 -11.77
CA PRO A 360 -3.00 3.78 -12.05
C PRO A 360 -3.68 2.72 -12.94
N PHE A 361 -5.02 2.78 -13.05
CA PHE A 361 -5.84 1.84 -13.82
C PHE A 361 -6.90 2.58 -14.61
N SER A 362 -7.25 2.06 -15.79
CA SER A 362 -8.44 2.53 -16.49
C SER A 362 -9.71 2.24 -15.69
N LEU A 363 -10.60 3.22 -15.63
CA LEU A 363 -11.92 3.13 -15.01
C LEU A 363 -12.99 3.25 -16.08
N GLY A 364 -13.91 2.32 -16.11
CA GLY A 364 -14.91 2.26 -17.19
C GLY A 364 -16.10 1.38 -16.88
N THR A 365 -16.82 0.99 -17.90
CA THR A 365 -18.03 0.16 -17.80
C THR A 365 -18.07 -0.92 -18.89
N ALA A 366 -19.07 -1.79 -18.81
CA ALA A 366 -19.34 -2.78 -19.83
C ALA A 366 -20.21 -2.19 -20.96
N THR A 367 -19.84 -2.49 -22.21
CA THR A 367 -20.64 -2.15 -23.40
C THR A 367 -20.95 -3.39 -24.24
N LYS A 368 -22.06 -3.35 -24.98
CA LYS A 368 -22.51 -4.46 -25.79
C LYS A 368 -21.48 -4.86 -26.84
N ASN A 369 -21.16 -6.14 -26.90
CA ASN A 369 -20.40 -6.73 -27.96
C ASN A 369 -21.39 -7.27 -29.00
N ALA A 370 -21.44 -6.66 -30.20
CA ALA A 370 -22.38 -7.05 -31.26
C ALA A 370 -22.11 -8.47 -31.80
N SER A 371 -20.85 -8.95 -31.68
CA SER A 371 -20.46 -10.27 -32.19
C SER A 371 -20.67 -11.38 -31.14
N ASP A 372 -20.68 -11.04 -29.86
CA ASP A 372 -20.88 -12.01 -28.78
C ASP A 372 -21.48 -11.32 -27.55
N ALA A 373 -22.78 -11.42 -27.41
CA ALA A 373 -23.52 -10.80 -26.31
C ALA A 373 -23.12 -11.34 -24.92
N SER A 374 -22.54 -12.56 -24.85
CA SER A 374 -22.08 -13.16 -23.62
C SER A 374 -20.74 -12.57 -23.11
N ASN A 375 -20.01 -11.80 -23.93
CA ASN A 375 -18.71 -11.20 -23.67
C ASN A 375 -18.73 -9.69 -23.93
N PRO A 376 -19.31 -8.87 -23.05
CA PRO A 376 -19.27 -7.41 -23.17
C PRO A 376 -17.84 -6.88 -23.21
N TYR A 377 -17.62 -5.81 -23.98
CA TYR A 377 -16.35 -5.10 -23.98
C TYR A 377 -16.22 -4.19 -22.74
N PHE A 378 -15.01 -4.00 -22.30
CA PHE A 378 -14.67 -2.94 -21.36
C PHE A 378 -14.47 -1.64 -22.12
N THR A 379 -15.21 -0.60 -21.75
CA THR A 379 -15.10 0.74 -22.34
C THR A 379 -14.59 1.69 -21.26
N PRO A 380 -13.34 2.18 -21.37
CA PRO A 380 -12.78 3.12 -20.41
C PRO A 380 -13.45 4.50 -20.54
N ILE A 381 -13.74 5.10 -19.39
CA ILE A 381 -14.22 6.49 -19.24
C ILE A 381 -13.06 7.37 -18.76
N ILE A 382 -12.28 6.92 -17.78
CA ILE A 382 -11.01 7.52 -17.39
C ILE A 382 -9.91 6.52 -17.77
N PRO A 383 -9.09 6.80 -18.78
CA PRO A 383 -7.91 5.98 -19.10
C PRO A 383 -6.87 6.01 -17.99
N ARG A 384 -6.09 4.93 -17.85
CA ARG A 384 -4.90 4.92 -16.99
C ARG A 384 -3.94 6.06 -17.37
N ASN A 385 -3.09 6.43 -16.48
CA ASN A 385 -2.15 7.56 -16.59
C ASN A 385 -2.83 8.93 -16.80
N THR A 386 -4.15 9.04 -16.58
CA THR A 386 -4.81 10.36 -16.55
C THR A 386 -4.40 11.08 -15.26
N VAL A 387 -3.94 12.31 -15.38
CA VAL A 387 -3.53 13.17 -14.24
C VAL A 387 -4.70 13.44 -13.30
N LEU A 388 -4.45 13.37 -12.01
CA LEU A 388 -5.44 13.57 -10.93
C LEU A 388 -5.38 15.00 -10.36
N PRO A 389 -6.50 15.56 -9.91
CA PRO A 389 -7.87 15.01 -10.02
C PRO A 389 -8.43 15.15 -11.44
N CYS A 390 -9.33 14.26 -11.82
CA CYS A 390 -9.96 14.32 -13.13
C CYS A 390 -11.45 13.96 -13.10
N SER A 391 -12.20 14.53 -14.06
CA SER A 391 -13.61 14.18 -14.27
C SER A 391 -13.86 14.00 -15.77
N ARG A 392 -14.50 12.87 -16.15
CA ARG A 392 -14.80 12.53 -17.54
C ARG A 392 -16.24 12.06 -17.64
N VAL A 393 -16.90 12.46 -18.72
CA VAL A 393 -18.27 12.03 -19.07
C VAL A 393 -18.23 11.23 -20.35
N HIS A 394 -18.94 10.11 -20.38
CA HIS A 394 -19.21 9.36 -21.58
C HIS A 394 -20.71 9.13 -21.74
N ARG A 395 -21.23 9.36 -22.94
CA ARG A 395 -22.65 9.16 -23.24
C ARG A 395 -22.89 7.77 -23.82
N PHE A 396 -23.80 7.04 -23.20
CA PHE A 396 -24.27 5.73 -23.65
C PHE A 396 -25.75 5.81 -24.07
N TYR A 397 -26.19 4.81 -24.80
CA TYR A 397 -27.56 4.73 -25.27
C TYR A 397 -28.16 3.35 -24.97
N THR A 398 -29.50 3.27 -24.90
CA THR A 398 -30.20 1.98 -24.80
C THR A 398 -29.82 1.08 -25.97
N ALA A 399 -29.58 -0.21 -25.67
CA ALA A 399 -29.05 -1.17 -26.64
C ALA A 399 -30.16 -2.03 -27.32
N GLU A 400 -31.37 -1.99 -26.77
CA GLU A 400 -32.49 -2.86 -27.20
C GLU A 400 -33.80 -2.07 -27.21
N ASP A 401 -34.73 -2.49 -28.08
CA ASP A 401 -36.08 -1.95 -28.10
C ASP A 401 -36.80 -2.29 -26.79
N HIS A 402 -37.58 -1.34 -26.29
CA HIS A 402 -38.35 -1.48 -25.06
C HIS A 402 -37.49 -1.77 -23.80
N GLN A 403 -36.22 -1.41 -23.83
CA GLN A 403 -35.33 -1.53 -22.67
C GLN A 403 -35.76 -0.53 -21.58
N ARG A 404 -36.21 -1.05 -20.42
CA ARG A 404 -36.71 -0.22 -19.30
C ARG A 404 -35.74 -0.10 -18.16
N GLN A 405 -34.66 -0.89 -18.20
CA GLN A 405 -33.58 -0.83 -17.19
C GLN A 405 -32.22 -0.90 -17.87
N VAL A 406 -31.29 -0.12 -17.37
CA VAL A 406 -29.88 -0.17 -17.78
C VAL A 406 -29.04 -0.42 -16.57
N THR A 407 -28.15 -1.41 -16.64
CA THR A 407 -27.20 -1.75 -15.58
C THR A 407 -25.81 -1.37 -16.00
N PHE A 408 -25.15 -0.55 -15.18
CA PHE A 408 -23.78 -0.13 -15.36
C PHE A 408 -22.88 -0.76 -14.30
N PRO A 409 -22.07 -1.76 -14.62
CA PRO A 409 -20.98 -2.18 -13.76
C PRO A 409 -19.85 -1.13 -13.84
N VAL A 410 -19.37 -0.69 -12.70
CA VAL A 410 -18.14 0.11 -12.61
C VAL A 410 -16.97 -0.85 -12.54
N LEU A 411 -16.07 -0.74 -13.52
CA LEU A 411 -14.97 -1.67 -13.73
C LEU A 411 -13.63 -0.94 -13.67
N GLN A 412 -12.61 -1.66 -13.19
CA GLN A 412 -11.23 -1.19 -13.12
C GLN A 412 -10.29 -2.22 -13.74
N GLY A 413 -9.42 -1.82 -14.65
CA GLY A 413 -8.42 -2.68 -15.29
C GLY A 413 -8.14 -2.35 -16.74
N GLU A 414 -7.36 -3.22 -17.41
CA GLU A 414 -6.85 -3.02 -18.77
C GLU A 414 -7.27 -4.13 -19.75
N HIS A 415 -8.11 -5.08 -19.32
CA HIS A 415 -8.54 -6.18 -20.18
C HIS A 415 -9.63 -5.74 -21.16
N VAL A 416 -9.61 -6.31 -22.35
CA VAL A 416 -10.58 -5.98 -23.43
C VAL A 416 -12.00 -6.37 -23.04
N TYR A 417 -12.18 -7.48 -22.34
CA TYR A 417 -13.50 -7.96 -21.92
C TYR A 417 -13.84 -7.51 -20.51
N ALA A 418 -15.08 -7.08 -20.31
CA ALA A 418 -15.58 -6.56 -19.03
C ALA A 418 -15.39 -7.54 -17.87
N ARG A 419 -15.62 -8.84 -18.10
CA ARG A 419 -15.51 -9.90 -17.09
C ARG A 419 -14.10 -10.11 -16.54
N ASP A 420 -13.07 -9.75 -17.31
CA ASP A 420 -11.68 -9.94 -16.96
C ASP A 420 -11.11 -8.73 -16.17
N ASN A 421 -11.94 -7.68 -16.00
CA ASN A 421 -11.64 -6.50 -15.21
C ASN A 421 -12.30 -6.59 -13.82
N ARG A 422 -11.72 -5.90 -12.86
CA ARG A 422 -12.24 -5.87 -11.49
C ARG A 422 -13.53 -5.08 -11.40
N LYS A 423 -14.59 -5.68 -10.91
CA LYS A 423 -15.86 -5.00 -10.63
C LYS A 423 -15.76 -4.29 -9.27
N LEU A 424 -15.95 -2.98 -9.30
CA LEU A 424 -15.95 -2.13 -8.09
C LEU A 424 -17.36 -1.96 -7.54
N ALA A 425 -18.33 -1.67 -8.42
CA ALA A 425 -19.75 -1.46 -8.08
C ALA A 425 -20.65 -1.81 -9.26
N GLU A 426 -21.96 -1.74 -9.05
CA GLU A 426 -22.98 -1.88 -10.10
C GLU A 426 -24.19 -1.02 -9.77
N TYR A 427 -24.66 -0.27 -10.76
CA TYR A 427 -25.82 0.61 -10.63
C TYR A 427 -26.86 0.27 -11.70
N THR A 428 -28.13 0.19 -11.30
CA THR A 428 -29.26 -0.04 -12.21
C THR A 428 -30.19 1.14 -12.17
N LEU A 429 -30.47 1.70 -13.35
CA LEU A 429 -31.41 2.82 -13.53
C LEU A 429 -32.60 2.37 -14.38
N THR A 430 -33.78 2.92 -14.06
CA THR A 430 -34.95 2.81 -14.91
C THR A 430 -34.90 3.90 -15.96
N VAL A 431 -35.16 3.54 -17.21
CA VAL A 431 -35.23 4.45 -18.36
C VAL A 431 -36.62 4.42 -18.98
N PRO A 432 -37.04 5.49 -19.66
CA PRO A 432 -38.29 5.51 -20.43
C PRO A 432 -38.32 4.43 -21.49
N ASP A 433 -39.52 3.94 -21.81
CA ASP A 433 -39.73 2.95 -22.85
C ASP A 433 -39.60 3.60 -24.23
N GLY A 434 -38.80 2.97 -25.10
CA GLY A 434 -38.52 3.49 -26.44
C GLY A 434 -37.71 2.50 -27.29
N PRO A 435 -37.48 2.82 -28.58
CA PRO A 435 -36.62 2.03 -29.45
C PRO A 435 -35.13 2.11 -29.00
N ALA A 436 -34.36 1.12 -29.43
CA ALA A 436 -32.92 1.07 -29.23
C ALA A 436 -32.25 2.37 -29.72
N GLY A 437 -31.34 2.93 -28.91
CA GLY A 437 -30.62 4.15 -29.23
C GLY A 437 -31.35 5.45 -28.92
N GLN A 438 -32.59 5.42 -28.45
CA GLN A 438 -33.35 6.63 -28.16
C GLN A 438 -32.97 7.27 -26.82
N GLU A 439 -32.91 6.49 -25.76
CA GLU A 439 -32.57 7.01 -24.43
C GLU A 439 -31.09 7.12 -24.24
N ALA A 440 -30.66 8.32 -23.82
CA ALA A 440 -29.29 8.64 -23.56
C ALA A 440 -29.00 8.64 -22.03
N LEU A 441 -27.84 8.09 -21.64
CA LEU A 441 -27.35 8.08 -20.29
C LEU A 441 -25.96 8.70 -20.25
N ASP A 442 -25.80 9.77 -19.48
CA ASP A 442 -24.48 10.37 -19.23
C ASP A 442 -23.89 9.73 -17.98
N VAL A 443 -22.75 9.04 -18.16
CA VAL A 443 -21.98 8.42 -17.10
C VAL A 443 -20.75 9.28 -16.86
N ARG A 444 -20.70 9.93 -15.71
CA ARG A 444 -19.57 10.74 -15.26
C ARG A 444 -18.78 9.98 -14.19
N PHE A 445 -17.50 9.84 -14.41
CA PHE A 445 -16.55 9.42 -13.39
C PHE A 445 -15.70 10.60 -12.97
N THR A 446 -15.65 10.86 -11.66
CA THR A 446 -14.75 11.83 -11.04
C THR A 446 -13.81 11.07 -10.13
N TYR A 447 -12.52 11.15 -10.42
CA TYR A 447 -11.47 10.53 -9.62
C TYR A 447 -10.73 11.64 -8.90
N ASP A 448 -10.86 11.67 -7.59
CA ASP A 448 -10.34 12.75 -6.78
C ASP A 448 -8.81 12.64 -6.55
N ILE A 449 -8.24 13.61 -5.86
CA ILE A 449 -6.81 13.67 -5.58
C ILE A 449 -6.31 12.53 -4.68
N ASP A 450 -7.21 11.88 -3.96
CA ASP A 450 -6.92 10.72 -3.10
C ASP A 450 -7.04 9.38 -3.86
N GLY A 451 -7.45 9.45 -5.12
CA GLY A 451 -7.76 8.27 -5.92
C GLY A 451 -9.04 7.57 -5.43
N ILE A 452 -10.06 8.34 -5.05
CA ILE A 452 -11.39 7.85 -4.72
C ILE A 452 -12.34 8.17 -5.88
N LEU A 453 -13.10 7.16 -6.31
CA LEU A 453 -13.98 7.25 -7.47
C LEU A 453 -15.41 7.65 -7.06
N LEU A 454 -15.90 8.75 -7.62
CA LEU A 454 -17.30 9.14 -7.62
C LEU A 454 -17.92 8.80 -9.00
N ALA A 455 -19.04 8.12 -9.01
CA ALA A 455 -19.81 7.82 -10.21
C ALA A 455 -21.15 8.54 -10.16
N ASP A 456 -21.43 9.37 -11.18
CA ASP A 456 -22.70 10.02 -11.43
C ASP A 456 -23.27 9.45 -12.74
N ILE A 457 -24.50 8.89 -12.69
CA ILE A 457 -25.17 8.33 -13.85
C ILE A 457 -26.51 9.03 -13.99
N GLN A 458 -26.71 9.73 -15.11
CA GLN A 458 -27.90 10.51 -15.38
C GLN A 458 -28.65 9.99 -16.61
N VAL A 459 -29.93 9.75 -16.47
CA VAL A 459 -30.86 9.58 -17.61
C VAL A 459 -31.18 10.96 -18.18
N VAL A 460 -30.72 11.26 -19.39
CA VAL A 460 -30.75 12.62 -19.95
C VAL A 460 -32.18 13.13 -20.15
N SER A 461 -33.09 12.29 -20.61
CA SER A 461 -34.50 12.66 -20.92
C SER A 461 -35.30 13.01 -19.66
N THR A 462 -35.04 12.37 -18.53
CA THR A 462 -35.78 12.54 -17.27
C THR A 462 -35.04 13.38 -16.23
N GLY A 463 -33.74 13.55 -16.38
CA GLY A 463 -32.87 14.19 -15.39
C GLY A 463 -32.62 13.33 -14.14
N HIS A 464 -33.16 12.10 -14.09
CA HIS A 464 -32.93 11.19 -12.96
C HIS A 464 -31.44 10.83 -12.85
N THR A 465 -30.84 11.05 -11.69
CA THR A 465 -29.40 10.85 -11.46
C THR A 465 -29.16 9.97 -10.23
N ILE A 466 -28.28 9.00 -10.36
CA ILE A 466 -27.65 8.30 -9.22
C ILE A 466 -26.24 8.86 -9.06
N SER A 467 -25.89 9.28 -7.83
CA SER A 467 -24.56 9.75 -7.46
C SER A 467 -24.06 8.93 -6.28
N SER A 468 -22.89 8.34 -6.38
CA SER A 468 -22.33 7.48 -5.35
C SER A 468 -20.81 7.47 -5.35
N VAL A 469 -20.21 7.46 -4.16
CA VAL A 469 -18.81 7.07 -3.97
C VAL A 469 -18.71 5.56 -4.14
N VAL A 470 -17.97 5.12 -5.15
CA VAL A 470 -18.03 3.74 -5.66
C VAL A 470 -17.62 2.69 -4.61
N SER A 471 -16.67 3.00 -3.75
CA SER A 471 -16.15 2.07 -2.74
C SER A 471 -16.76 2.23 -1.35
N GLN A 472 -17.71 3.14 -1.17
CA GLN A 472 -18.39 3.36 0.10
C GLN A 472 -19.38 2.23 0.36
N THR A 473 -18.92 1.16 1.04
CA THR A 473 -19.74 0.00 1.42
C THR A 473 -20.17 0.01 2.87
N VAL A 474 -19.82 1.06 3.63
CA VAL A 474 -20.03 1.10 5.08
C VAL A 474 -21.15 2.08 5.43
N ASP A 475 -22.16 1.52 6.08
CA ASP A 475 -23.14 2.25 6.86
C ASP A 475 -22.40 3.05 7.95
N ASP A 476 -22.50 4.38 7.90
CA ASP A 476 -21.83 5.29 8.85
C ASP A 476 -22.20 4.97 10.32
N GLU A 477 -23.41 4.47 10.59
CA GLU A 477 -23.82 4.04 11.92
C GLU A 477 -23.04 2.81 12.41
N ARG A 478 -22.80 1.84 11.53
CA ARG A 478 -21.96 0.67 11.84
C ARG A 478 -20.51 1.05 12.10
N LEU A 479 -19.97 1.98 11.31
CA LEU A 479 -18.62 2.49 11.50
C LEU A 479 -18.50 3.18 12.87
N GLN A 480 -19.44 4.08 13.21
CA GLN A 480 -19.49 4.78 14.50
C GLN A 480 -19.63 3.80 15.69
N ALA A 481 -20.49 2.79 15.56
CA ALA A 481 -20.63 1.76 16.60
C ALA A 481 -19.32 0.98 16.79
N ARG A 482 -18.64 0.60 15.71
CA ARG A 482 -17.39 -0.15 15.78
C ARG A 482 -16.22 0.70 16.31
N MET A 483 -16.15 1.98 15.97
CA MET A 483 -15.20 2.93 16.59
C MET A 483 -15.34 2.92 18.11
N LYS A 484 -16.56 3.06 18.63
CA LYS A 484 -16.84 3.02 20.10
C LYS A 484 -16.47 1.69 20.74
N GLU A 485 -16.58 0.57 20.02
CA GLU A 485 -16.14 -0.73 20.52
C GLU A 485 -14.60 -0.82 20.58
N LEU A 486 -13.90 -0.37 19.53
CA LEU A 486 -12.44 -0.36 19.49
C LEU A 486 -11.82 0.61 20.50
N GLU A 487 -12.48 1.75 20.78
CA GLU A 487 -12.07 2.68 21.84
C GLU A 487 -12.10 2.05 23.24
N LYS A 488 -12.97 1.09 23.47
CA LYS A 488 -13.05 0.37 24.76
C LYS A 488 -11.92 -0.63 24.95
N LEU A 489 -11.27 -1.06 23.87
CA LEU A 489 -10.10 -1.92 23.96
C LEU A 489 -8.95 -1.13 24.56
N LYS A 490 -8.54 -1.50 25.76
CA LYS A 490 -7.39 -0.85 26.41
C LYS A 490 -6.12 -1.15 25.63
N VAL A 491 -5.36 -0.11 25.35
CA VAL A 491 -3.99 -0.24 24.85
C VAL A 491 -3.11 -0.55 26.06
N HIS A 492 -2.39 -1.67 25.98
CA HIS A 492 -1.51 -2.10 27.06
C HIS A 492 -0.40 -1.06 27.30
N PRO A 493 -0.13 -0.64 28.55
CA PRO A 493 1.00 0.22 28.86
C PRO A 493 2.31 -0.44 28.41
N ARG A 494 2.94 0.08 27.38
CA ARG A 494 4.15 -0.50 26.75
C ARG A 494 5.28 -0.71 27.76
N GLU A 495 5.42 0.20 28.71
CA GLU A 495 6.43 0.15 29.78
C GLU A 495 6.34 -1.12 30.66
N VAL A 496 5.12 -1.56 31.00
CA VAL A 496 4.94 -2.77 31.79
C VAL A 496 5.29 -4.03 30.98
N THR A 497 4.99 -4.02 29.68
CA THR A 497 5.28 -5.14 28.78
C THR A 497 6.77 -5.22 28.45
N GLU A 498 7.42 -4.09 28.27
CA GLU A 498 8.88 -3.99 28.05
C GLU A 498 9.65 -4.62 29.23
N ASN A 499 9.29 -4.26 30.46
CA ASN A 499 9.91 -4.83 31.64
C ASN A 499 9.72 -6.36 31.73
N LYS A 500 8.57 -6.89 31.37
CA LYS A 500 8.32 -8.34 31.32
C LYS A 500 9.15 -9.04 30.25
N LEU A 501 9.33 -8.41 29.08
CA LEU A 501 10.14 -8.96 27.98
C LEU A 501 11.63 -8.89 28.29
N LEU A 502 12.11 -7.81 28.90
CA LEU A 502 13.50 -7.69 29.35
C LEU A 502 13.81 -8.74 30.42
N LEU A 503 12.92 -8.97 31.39
CA LEU A 503 13.07 -10.01 32.41
C LEU A 503 13.02 -11.41 31.85
N SER A 504 12.34 -11.64 30.74
CA SER A 504 12.31 -12.96 30.07
C SER A 504 13.52 -13.22 29.18
N ARG A 505 14.35 -12.18 28.89
CA ARG A 505 15.60 -12.28 28.14
C ARG A 505 16.84 -12.43 29.05
N LEU A 506 16.69 -12.16 30.34
CA LEU A 506 17.67 -12.45 31.41
C LEU A 506 17.46 -13.86 31.95
#